data_3c079fa47dd56485f1c245d63140bd5b
#
_entry.id   3c079fa47dd56485f1c245d63140bd5b
#
_cell.length_a   1.000
_cell.length_b   1.000
_cell.length_c   1.000
_cell.angle_alpha   90.00
_cell.angle_beta   90.00
_cell.angle_gamma   90.00
#
_symmetry.space_group_name_H-M   'P 1'
#
loop_
_entity.id
_entity.type
_entity.pdbx_description
1 polymer ?
#
loop_
_entity_poly.entity_id
_entity_poly.type
_entity_poly.pdbx_seq_one_letter_code
_entity_poly.pdbx_strand_id
1 'polypeptide(L)'
;MEKPDVWALFDHPPAPVYYKGNFALLGDAAHASTPHQGAGAGQAIEDAFILSRLLGQISASDEIEKAFHAYDTIRRPRSQKVVRTSRAVAAIYEFEDESLGADLEKVKERLEMWFGWIWDEDLLEQLKRAQSIMVTEAGS
;
A
#
# COMPACT_ATOMS: atom_id res chain seq x y z
N MET A 1 -21.61 -16.76 21.99
CA MET A 1 -21.44 -15.28 21.86
C MET A 1 -22.80 -14.65 22.15
N GLU A 2 -22.89 -13.79 23.16
CA GLU A 2 -24.22 -13.26 23.59
C GLU A 2 -24.69 -12.10 22.67
N LYS A 3 -23.80 -11.33 22.07
CA LYS A 3 -24.10 -10.30 21.05
C LYS A 3 -22.89 -10.12 20.13
N PRO A 4 -22.92 -10.61 18.90
CA PRO A 4 -21.87 -10.32 17.94
C PRO A 4 -21.96 -8.86 17.46
N ASP A 5 -20.82 -8.17 17.44
CA ASP A 5 -20.73 -6.87 16.78
C ASP A 5 -20.67 -7.06 15.26
N VAL A 6 -21.39 -6.19 14.53
CA VAL A 6 -21.38 -6.17 13.06
C VAL A 6 -20.60 -4.94 12.59
N TRP A 7 -19.52 -5.16 11.86
CA TRP A 7 -18.69 -4.11 11.31
C TRP A 7 -18.83 -4.06 9.79
N ALA A 8 -19.24 -2.92 9.26
CA ALA A 8 -19.18 -2.69 7.83
C ALA A 8 -17.73 -2.47 7.41
N LEU A 9 -17.28 -3.19 6.38
CA LEU A 9 -15.91 -3.08 5.86
C LEU A 9 -15.90 -2.08 4.70
N PHE A 10 -15.01 -1.09 4.80
CA PHE A 10 -14.81 -0.07 3.79
C PHE A 10 -13.35 -0.07 3.33
N ASP A 11 -13.11 0.35 2.11
CA ASP A 11 -11.79 0.69 1.59
C ASP A 11 -11.80 2.12 1.04
N HIS A 12 -10.62 2.70 0.92
CA HIS A 12 -10.45 4.04 0.38
C HIS A 12 -10.45 3.99 -1.17
N PRO A 13 -11.23 4.85 -1.86
CA PRO A 13 -11.08 5.01 -3.30
C PRO A 13 -9.65 5.41 -3.66
N PRO A 14 -9.13 5.00 -4.84
CA PRO A 14 -7.77 5.34 -5.24
C PRO A 14 -7.51 6.84 -5.18
N ALA A 15 -6.60 7.27 -4.30
CA ALA A 15 -6.14 8.65 -4.26
C ALA A 15 -5.23 8.91 -5.48
N PRO A 16 -5.44 10.02 -6.21
CA PRO A 16 -4.63 10.34 -7.40
C PRO A 16 -3.19 10.68 -7.05
N VAL A 17 -2.96 11.19 -5.84
CA VAL A 17 -1.66 11.59 -5.31
C VAL A 17 -1.70 11.54 -3.78
N TYR A 18 -0.56 11.27 -3.13
CA TYR A 18 -0.46 11.20 -1.67
C TYR A 18 0.10 12.47 -1.03
N TYR A 19 0.36 13.52 -1.80
CA TYR A 19 0.85 14.78 -1.26
C TYR A 19 0.30 16.00 -2.00
N LYS A 20 0.36 17.15 -1.32
CA LYS A 20 0.11 18.46 -1.93
C LYS A 20 0.84 19.53 -1.13
N GLY A 21 1.83 20.20 -1.76
CA GLY A 21 2.71 21.15 -1.06
C GLY A 21 3.37 20.46 0.15
N ASN A 22 3.21 21.03 1.33
CA ASN A 22 3.80 20.53 2.57
C ASN A 22 2.92 19.51 3.35
N PHE A 23 1.92 18.93 2.72
CA PHE A 23 1.05 17.91 3.31
C PHE A 23 1.23 16.59 2.58
N ALA A 24 1.35 15.50 3.34
CA ALA A 24 1.36 14.14 2.80
C ALA A 24 0.35 13.26 3.53
N LEU A 25 -0.21 12.29 2.81
CA LEU A 25 -1.06 11.23 3.34
C LEU A 25 -0.22 9.98 3.59
N LEU A 26 -0.54 9.27 4.67
CA LEU A 26 0.16 8.07 5.12
C LEU A 26 -0.85 7.05 5.66
N GLY A 27 -0.59 5.76 5.45
CA GLY A 27 -1.42 4.70 6.01
C GLY A 27 -2.88 4.80 5.57
N ASP A 28 -3.80 4.56 6.49
CA ASP A 28 -5.25 4.51 6.19
C ASP A 28 -5.81 5.83 5.62
N ALA A 29 -5.19 6.97 5.92
CA ALA A 29 -5.57 8.25 5.29
C ALA A 29 -5.32 8.26 3.77
N ALA A 30 -4.41 7.43 3.27
CA ALA A 30 -4.05 7.34 1.87
C ALA A 30 -4.64 6.10 1.19
N HIS A 31 -4.75 4.97 1.92
CA HIS A 31 -4.99 3.65 1.33
C HIS A 31 -5.64 2.65 2.30
N ALA A 32 -6.62 3.09 3.11
CA ALA A 32 -7.40 2.17 3.93
C ALA A 32 -7.91 1.00 3.08
N SER A 33 -7.64 -0.23 3.51
CA SER A 33 -8.01 -1.46 2.81
C SER A 33 -8.91 -2.33 3.66
N THR A 34 -9.70 -3.19 3.01
CA THR A 34 -10.41 -4.25 3.72
C THR A 34 -9.40 -5.20 4.40
N PRO A 35 -9.76 -5.88 5.51
CA PRO A 35 -8.80 -6.62 6.33
C PRO A 35 -8.36 -7.98 5.76
N HIS A 36 -8.88 -8.39 4.61
CA HIS A 36 -8.78 -9.76 4.09
C HIS A 36 -7.35 -10.24 3.80
N GLN A 37 -6.40 -9.33 3.58
CA GLN A 37 -4.98 -9.69 3.42
C GLN A 37 -4.13 -9.45 4.67
N GLY A 38 -4.68 -8.80 5.72
CA GLY A 38 -3.93 -8.47 6.93
C GLY A 38 -2.73 -7.53 6.69
N ALA A 39 -2.68 -6.82 5.56
CA ALA A 39 -1.50 -6.08 5.10
C ALA A 39 -1.57 -4.56 5.34
N GLY A 40 -2.72 -4.01 5.77
CA GLY A 40 -2.92 -2.56 5.91
C GLY A 40 -1.90 -1.89 6.82
N ALA A 41 -1.77 -2.38 8.06
CA ALA A 41 -0.79 -1.86 9.02
C ALA A 41 0.65 -2.01 8.50
N GLY A 42 0.97 -3.11 7.81
CA GLY A 42 2.26 -3.30 7.16
C GLY A 42 2.56 -2.21 6.14
N GLN A 43 1.58 -1.84 5.31
CA GLN A 43 1.75 -0.76 4.35
C GLN A 43 1.99 0.61 5.03
N ALA A 44 1.31 0.90 6.13
CA ALA A 44 1.55 2.12 6.89
C ALA A 44 2.96 2.16 7.51
N ILE A 45 3.49 1.03 7.97
CA ILE A 45 4.87 0.91 8.47
C ILE A 45 5.89 1.11 7.33
N GLU A 46 5.67 0.50 6.17
CA GLU A 46 6.50 0.71 4.98
C GLU A 46 6.48 2.19 4.55
N ASP A 47 5.32 2.85 4.56
CA ASP A 47 5.19 4.28 4.27
C ASP A 47 6.02 5.12 5.24
N ALA A 48 5.87 4.87 6.55
CA ALA A 48 6.59 5.59 7.58
C ALA A 48 8.12 5.40 7.45
N PHE A 49 8.56 4.19 7.12
CA PHE A 49 9.96 3.88 6.88
C PHE A 49 10.52 4.69 5.69
N ILE A 50 9.88 4.61 4.53
CA ILE A 50 10.33 5.31 3.32
C ILE A 50 10.31 6.83 3.55
N LEU A 51 9.18 7.36 4.01
CA LEU A 51 9.03 8.81 4.18
C LEU A 51 10.00 9.39 5.21
N SER A 52 10.19 8.73 6.35
CA SER A 52 11.14 9.20 7.36
C SER A 52 12.59 9.22 6.87
N ARG A 53 12.98 8.24 6.02
CA ARG A 53 14.32 8.19 5.44
C ARG A 53 14.54 9.27 4.38
N LEU A 54 13.52 9.60 3.59
CA LEU A 54 13.59 10.69 2.61
C LEU A 54 13.66 12.05 3.33
N LEU A 55 12.80 12.30 4.32
CA LEU A 55 12.80 13.53 5.09
C LEU A 55 14.08 13.70 5.92
N GLY A 56 14.72 12.62 6.34
CA GLY A 56 16.02 12.68 7.03
C GLY A 56 17.21 13.09 6.14
N GLN A 57 17.02 13.23 4.83
CA GLN A 57 18.06 13.62 3.86
C GLN A 57 17.92 15.06 3.39
N ILE A 58 16.79 15.72 3.62
CA ILE A 58 16.59 17.11 3.24
C ILE A 58 17.32 18.06 4.21
N SER A 59 17.84 19.14 3.67
CA SER A 59 18.55 20.17 4.43
C SER A 59 17.76 21.47 4.53
N ALA A 60 16.76 21.66 3.67
CA ALA A 60 15.95 22.86 3.59
C ALA A 60 14.48 22.54 3.33
N SER A 61 13.58 23.44 3.71
CA SER A 61 12.13 23.22 3.61
C SER A 61 11.59 23.19 2.17
N ASP A 62 12.29 23.78 1.22
CA ASP A 62 11.97 23.73 -0.21
C ASP A 62 12.25 22.37 -0.85
N GLU A 63 12.96 21.49 -0.15
CA GLU A 63 13.19 20.10 -0.58
C GLU A 63 12.08 19.14 -0.13
N ILE A 64 11.15 19.56 0.73
CA ILE A 64 10.07 18.69 1.27
C ILE A 64 9.21 18.13 0.14
N GLU A 65 8.84 18.94 -0.83
CA GLU A 65 7.98 18.50 -1.93
C GLU A 65 8.65 17.43 -2.79
N LYS A 66 9.96 17.50 -2.98
CA LYS A 66 10.74 16.46 -3.68
C LYS A 66 10.71 15.14 -2.91
N ALA A 67 10.86 15.19 -1.58
CA ALA A 67 10.76 14.00 -0.74
C ALA A 67 9.36 13.36 -0.82
N PHE A 68 8.31 14.18 -0.82
CA PHE A 68 6.94 13.72 -0.95
C PHE A 68 6.64 13.16 -2.34
N HIS A 69 7.17 13.76 -3.40
CA HIS A 69 7.05 13.22 -4.75
C HIS A 69 7.73 11.85 -4.89
N ALA A 70 8.93 11.70 -4.37
CA ALA A 70 9.64 10.42 -4.36
C ALA A 70 8.87 9.34 -3.55
N TYR A 71 8.35 9.71 -2.39
CA TYR A 71 7.49 8.87 -1.57
C TYR A 71 6.24 8.42 -2.35
N ASP A 72 5.47 9.35 -2.90
CA ASP A 72 4.26 9.05 -3.67
C ASP A 72 4.55 8.11 -4.85
N THR A 73 5.60 8.40 -5.61
CA THR A 73 5.96 7.63 -6.80
C THR A 73 6.26 6.17 -6.49
N ILE A 74 6.88 5.90 -5.34
CA ILE A 74 7.26 4.53 -4.95
C ILE A 74 6.13 3.85 -4.17
N ARG A 75 5.48 4.55 -3.23
CA ARG A 75 4.56 3.91 -2.30
C ARG A 75 3.13 3.78 -2.81
N ARG A 76 2.61 4.80 -3.49
CA ARG A 76 1.22 4.81 -3.96
C ARG A 76 0.87 3.62 -4.87
N PRO A 77 1.66 3.24 -5.89
CA PRO A 77 1.33 2.08 -6.72
C PRO A 77 1.21 0.78 -5.91
N ARG A 78 2.12 0.57 -4.94
CA ARG A 78 2.16 -0.63 -4.09
C ARG A 78 1.00 -0.68 -3.11
N SER A 79 0.80 0.37 -2.32
CA SER A 79 -0.26 0.41 -1.32
C SER A 79 -1.66 0.33 -1.96
N GLN A 80 -1.87 0.98 -3.09
CA GLN A 80 -3.12 0.87 -3.83
C GLN A 80 -3.33 -0.52 -4.47
N LYS A 81 -2.24 -1.22 -4.80
CA LYS A 81 -2.35 -2.63 -5.19
C LYS A 81 -2.87 -3.47 -4.02
N VAL A 82 -2.40 -3.23 -2.79
CA VAL A 82 -2.94 -3.90 -1.59
C VAL A 82 -4.43 -3.63 -1.42
N VAL A 83 -4.89 -2.39 -1.55
CA VAL A 83 -6.33 -2.05 -1.47
C VAL A 83 -7.14 -2.87 -2.47
N ARG A 84 -6.75 -2.85 -3.75
CA ARG A 84 -7.47 -3.59 -4.81
C ARG A 84 -7.47 -5.10 -4.59
N THR A 85 -6.31 -5.66 -4.25
CA THR A 85 -6.18 -7.11 -4.08
C THR A 85 -6.81 -7.60 -2.78
N SER A 86 -6.88 -6.77 -1.74
CA SER A 86 -7.60 -7.10 -0.51
C SER A 86 -9.11 -7.23 -0.74
N ARG A 87 -9.68 -6.35 -1.57
CA ARG A 87 -11.07 -6.48 -2.01
C ARG A 87 -11.28 -7.74 -2.86
N ALA A 88 -10.38 -8.01 -3.79
CA ALA A 88 -10.51 -9.17 -4.68
C ALA A 88 -10.40 -10.50 -3.91
N VAL A 89 -9.52 -10.59 -2.89
CA VAL A 89 -9.41 -11.82 -2.11
C VAL A 89 -10.64 -12.07 -1.22
N ALA A 90 -11.39 -11.02 -0.86
CA ALA A 90 -12.67 -11.19 -0.17
C ALA A 90 -13.63 -12.07 -0.98
N ALA A 91 -13.78 -11.78 -2.27
CA ALA A 91 -14.63 -12.56 -3.17
C ALA A 91 -14.19 -14.04 -3.27
N ILE A 92 -12.88 -14.31 -3.16
CA ILE A 92 -12.37 -15.69 -3.12
C ILE A 92 -12.79 -16.38 -1.81
N TYR A 93 -12.67 -15.71 -0.66
CA TYR A 93 -13.04 -16.27 0.64
C TYR A 93 -14.55 -16.51 0.78
N GLU A 94 -15.35 -15.69 0.11
CA GLU A 94 -16.80 -15.77 0.10
C GLU A 94 -17.35 -16.67 -1.01
N PHE A 95 -16.47 -17.30 -1.82
CA PHE A 95 -16.82 -18.11 -3.00
C PHE A 95 -17.62 -17.36 -4.06
N GLU A 96 -17.45 -16.05 -4.13
CA GLU A 96 -18.09 -15.17 -5.11
C GLU A 96 -17.24 -14.93 -6.37
N ASP A 97 -15.99 -15.41 -6.40
CA ASP A 97 -15.15 -15.37 -7.60
C ASP A 97 -15.67 -16.36 -8.64
N GLU A 98 -16.30 -15.85 -9.70
CA GLU A 98 -16.92 -16.66 -10.75
C GLU A 98 -15.95 -17.63 -11.44
N SER A 99 -14.65 -17.31 -11.48
CA SER A 99 -13.64 -18.15 -12.13
C SER A 99 -13.22 -19.35 -11.29
N LEU A 100 -13.39 -19.28 -9.98
CA LEU A 100 -13.01 -20.30 -9.02
C LEU A 100 -14.23 -21.06 -8.48
N GLY A 101 -15.33 -20.34 -8.26
CA GLY A 101 -16.53 -20.88 -7.62
C GLY A 101 -16.20 -21.53 -6.27
N ALA A 102 -16.79 -22.69 -6.01
CA ALA A 102 -16.57 -23.49 -4.79
C ALA A 102 -15.52 -24.61 -4.95
N ASP A 103 -14.67 -24.53 -5.98
CA ASP A 103 -13.58 -25.50 -6.22
C ASP A 103 -12.42 -25.22 -5.27
N LEU A 104 -12.35 -25.97 -4.17
CA LEU A 104 -11.38 -25.76 -3.09
C LEU A 104 -9.93 -25.93 -3.53
N GLU A 105 -9.64 -26.79 -4.51
CA GLU A 105 -8.27 -26.97 -4.99
C GLU A 105 -7.83 -25.73 -5.79
N LYS A 106 -8.67 -25.19 -6.65
CA LYS A 106 -8.38 -23.95 -7.37
C LYS A 106 -8.28 -22.76 -6.43
N VAL A 107 -9.14 -22.67 -5.42
CA VAL A 107 -9.07 -21.62 -4.37
C VAL A 107 -7.73 -21.70 -3.65
N LYS A 108 -7.31 -22.89 -3.22
CA LYS A 108 -6.03 -23.11 -2.56
C LYS A 108 -4.85 -22.65 -3.43
N GLU A 109 -4.75 -23.15 -4.66
CA GLU A 109 -3.69 -22.78 -5.60
C GLU A 109 -3.64 -21.26 -5.83
N ARG A 110 -4.79 -20.61 -5.98
CA ARG A 110 -4.88 -19.16 -6.15
C ARG A 110 -4.36 -18.43 -4.93
N LEU A 111 -4.73 -18.84 -3.72
CA LEU A 111 -4.32 -18.20 -2.49
C LEU A 111 -2.82 -18.40 -2.19
N GLU A 112 -2.23 -19.55 -2.51
CA GLU A 112 -0.80 -19.79 -2.35
C GLU A 112 0.05 -18.80 -3.18
N MET A 113 -0.41 -18.41 -4.36
CA MET A 113 0.28 -17.44 -5.22
C MET A 113 -0.07 -15.97 -4.89
N TRP A 114 -1.10 -15.72 -4.06
CA TRP A 114 -1.68 -14.40 -3.89
C TRP A 114 -0.82 -13.44 -3.09
N PHE A 115 -0.08 -13.96 -2.10
CA PHE A 115 0.56 -13.15 -1.07
C PHE A 115 2.04 -12.89 -1.29
N GLY A 116 2.74 -13.67 -2.11
CA GLY A 116 4.20 -13.60 -2.28
C GLY A 116 4.71 -12.18 -2.53
N TRP A 117 4.09 -11.45 -3.44
CA TRP A 117 4.49 -10.08 -3.78
C TRP A 117 4.33 -9.07 -2.61
N ILE A 118 3.54 -9.40 -1.58
CA ILE A 118 3.40 -8.57 -0.36
C ILE A 118 4.58 -8.82 0.57
N TRP A 119 4.94 -10.11 0.77
CA TRP A 119 5.93 -10.52 1.76
C TRP A 119 7.38 -10.47 1.25
N ASP A 120 7.58 -10.68 -0.05
CA ASP A 120 8.91 -10.81 -0.65
C ASP A 120 9.48 -9.47 -1.15
N GLU A 121 8.81 -8.36 -0.90
CA GLU A 121 9.27 -7.04 -1.33
C GLU A 121 10.47 -6.57 -0.52
N ASP A 122 11.55 -6.19 -1.20
CA ASP A 122 12.73 -5.58 -0.58
C ASP A 122 12.52 -4.09 -0.34
N LEU A 123 12.23 -3.75 0.92
CA LEU A 123 11.97 -2.37 1.34
C LEU A 123 13.22 -1.47 1.22
N LEU A 124 14.43 -2.03 1.35
CA LEU A 124 15.65 -1.27 1.16
C LEU A 124 15.86 -0.92 -0.32
N GLU A 125 15.47 -1.80 -1.22
CA GLU A 125 15.51 -1.52 -2.65
C GLU A 125 14.45 -0.47 -3.05
N GLN A 126 13.27 -0.49 -2.44
CA GLN A 126 12.29 0.60 -2.59
C GLN A 126 12.88 1.94 -2.14
N LEU A 127 13.57 1.96 -0.99
CA LEU A 127 14.20 3.17 -0.47
C LEU A 127 15.26 3.70 -1.45
N LYS A 128 16.13 2.86 -1.99
CA LYS A 128 17.14 3.27 -2.98
C LYS A 128 16.49 3.89 -4.22
N ARG A 129 15.42 3.28 -4.73
CA ARG A 129 14.66 3.84 -5.87
C ARG A 129 14.07 5.21 -5.54
N ALA A 130 13.48 5.38 -4.34
CA ALA A 130 12.94 6.66 -3.89
C ALA A 130 14.04 7.74 -3.77
N GLN A 131 15.18 7.39 -3.21
CA GLN A 131 16.35 8.29 -3.10
C GLN A 131 16.88 8.73 -4.47
N SER A 132 16.91 7.81 -5.43
CA SER A 132 17.32 8.13 -6.81
C SER A 132 16.40 9.16 -7.47
N ILE A 133 15.09 9.12 -7.21
CA ILE A 133 14.12 10.10 -7.70
C ILE A 133 14.45 11.49 -7.13
N MET A 134 14.69 11.60 -5.82
CA MET A 134 15.05 12.87 -5.17
C MET A 134 16.30 13.50 -5.79
N VAL A 135 17.34 12.70 -6.09
CA VAL A 135 18.60 13.21 -6.66
C VAL A 135 18.40 13.70 -8.09
N THR A 136 17.60 13.00 -8.90
CA THR A 136 17.35 13.37 -10.30
C THR A 136 16.62 14.72 -10.42
N GLU A 137 15.70 15.01 -9.50
CA GLU A 137 14.96 16.28 -9.47
C GLU A 137 15.79 17.46 -8.89
N ALA A 138 16.88 17.19 -8.21
CA ALA A 138 17.79 18.23 -7.74
C ALA A 138 18.69 18.80 -8.84
N GLY A 139 18.77 18.12 -10.00
CA GLY A 139 19.59 18.52 -11.15
C GLY A 139 18.81 19.18 -12.30
N SER A 140 17.50 19.41 -12.12
CA SER A 140 16.63 20.06 -13.12
C SER A 140 16.19 21.42 -12.68
#